data_f893d11b74cb29c3a817e5e5d84215cc
#
_entry.id   f893d11b74cb29c3a817e5e5d84215cc
#
_cell.length_a   1.000
_cell.length_b   1.000
_cell.length_c   1.000
_cell.angle_alpha   90.00
_cell.angle_beta   90.00
_cell.angle_gamma   90.00
#
_symmetry.space_group_name_H-M   'P 1'
#
loop_
_entity.id
_entity.type
_entity.pdbx_description
1 polymer ?
#
loop_
_entity_poly.entity_id
_entity_poly.type
_entity_poly.pdbx_seq_one_letter_code
_entity_poly.pdbx_strand_id
1 'polypeptide(L)'
;IGLFAGSGVGKSTLLSMLARGTGCDVAVLALVGERGREVREFLEDDLGAEGLARSVVVIATSDSPPLMRREAAYAAMTIAEHFRDQGKSVLLLMDSVTRFCLALREIGLSAGEPPATRGYPPSVFAELPRLLERAGPGPEPTPGRPGAAGHITALFTVLVEGDDHNEPVADAVRGILDGHVILDRRIGEAGRYPAVDVLRSAVAVQEAVAGRIEPLTVPRNALDVLAQHTVSAAAMEDLQVDAWYDLV
;
A
#
# COMPACT_ATOMS: atom_id res chain seq x y z
N ILE A 1 -4.17 -3.98 -0.08
CA ILE A 1 -3.39 -4.45 1.08
C ILE A 1 -2.86 -3.23 1.85
N GLY A 2 -2.97 -3.26 3.20
CA GLY A 2 -2.40 -2.23 4.07
C GLY A 2 -0.97 -2.59 4.50
N LEU A 3 -0.03 -1.66 4.41
CA LEU A 3 1.32 -1.79 4.96
C LEU A 3 1.45 -0.88 6.18
N PHE A 4 1.42 -1.48 7.37
CA PHE A 4 1.45 -0.77 8.64
C PHE A 4 2.89 -0.71 9.16
N ALA A 5 3.39 0.49 9.37
CA ALA A 5 4.77 0.69 9.76
C ALA A 5 4.95 1.91 10.66
N GLY A 6 5.77 1.78 11.69
CA GLY A 6 6.33 2.93 12.40
C GLY A 6 7.35 3.69 11.55
N SER A 7 7.83 4.83 12.04
CA SER A 7 8.90 5.57 11.38
C SER A 7 10.24 4.80 11.48
N GLY A 8 10.98 4.72 10.37
CA GLY A 8 12.35 4.17 10.36
C GLY A 8 12.47 2.63 10.40
N VAL A 9 11.39 1.88 10.13
CA VAL A 9 11.41 0.39 10.10
C VAL A 9 11.64 -0.22 8.71
N GLY A 10 12.16 0.56 7.76
CA GLY A 10 12.45 0.05 6.40
C GLY A 10 11.26 0.06 5.44
N LYS A 11 10.22 0.87 5.71
CA LYS A 11 9.04 1.03 4.84
C LYS A 11 9.42 1.41 3.40
N SER A 12 10.19 2.47 3.22
CA SER A 12 10.58 2.98 1.89
C SER A 12 11.41 1.97 1.12
N THR A 13 12.33 1.28 1.78
CA THR A 13 13.12 0.21 1.19
C THR A 13 12.24 -0.94 0.69
N LEU A 14 11.25 -1.36 1.49
CA LEU A 14 10.31 -2.39 1.06
C LEU A 14 9.47 -1.93 -0.14
N LEU A 15 8.98 -0.69 -0.14
CA LEU A 15 8.22 -0.13 -1.26
C LEU A 15 9.04 -0.09 -2.55
N SER A 16 10.31 0.31 -2.47
CA SER A 16 11.20 0.34 -3.65
C SER A 16 11.50 -1.06 -4.19
N MET A 17 11.70 -2.04 -3.30
CA MET A 17 11.86 -3.45 -3.68
C MET A 17 10.62 -3.96 -4.42
N LEU A 18 9.42 -3.65 -3.94
CA LEU A 18 8.16 -4.02 -4.59
C LEU A 18 7.99 -3.33 -5.94
N ALA A 19 8.27 -2.03 -6.03
CA ALA A 19 8.20 -1.28 -7.29
C ALA A 19 9.13 -1.82 -8.37
N ARG A 20 10.34 -2.28 -7.99
CA ARG A 20 11.32 -2.86 -8.91
C ARG A 20 11.07 -4.33 -9.22
N GLY A 21 10.69 -5.11 -8.21
CA GLY A 21 10.61 -6.57 -8.27
C GLY A 21 9.27 -7.13 -8.77
N THR A 22 8.18 -6.35 -8.71
CA THR A 22 6.87 -6.85 -9.09
C THR A 22 6.73 -6.97 -10.61
N GLY A 23 6.18 -8.09 -11.06
CA GLY A 23 5.89 -8.37 -12.47
C GLY A 23 4.66 -7.63 -13.02
N CYS A 24 4.49 -6.35 -12.67
CA CYS A 24 3.42 -5.50 -13.19
C CYS A 24 3.82 -4.82 -14.50
N ASP A 25 2.83 -4.42 -15.32
CA ASP A 25 3.08 -3.64 -16.53
C ASP A 25 3.47 -2.19 -16.20
N VAL A 26 2.84 -1.61 -15.17
CA VAL A 26 3.05 -0.22 -14.74
C VAL A 26 2.99 -0.14 -13.23
N ALA A 27 3.95 0.56 -12.63
CA ALA A 27 3.88 0.97 -11.24
C ALA A 27 3.39 2.44 -11.15
N VAL A 28 2.42 2.72 -10.31
CA VAL A 28 1.97 4.07 -9.97
C VAL A 28 2.33 4.35 -8.52
N LEU A 29 3.15 5.37 -8.32
CA LEU A 29 3.67 5.75 -7.00
C LEU A 29 3.02 7.06 -6.57
N ALA A 30 2.28 7.05 -5.49
CA ALA A 30 1.66 8.22 -4.89
C ALA A 30 2.42 8.59 -3.60
N LEU A 31 3.26 9.62 -3.66
CA LEU A 31 4.03 10.13 -2.51
C LEU A 31 3.28 11.34 -1.94
N VAL A 32 2.43 11.09 -0.94
CA VAL A 32 1.51 12.08 -0.40
C VAL A 32 1.92 12.49 1.01
N GLY A 33 2.31 13.76 1.17
CA GLY A 33 2.66 14.35 2.45
C GLY A 33 4.04 13.95 2.99
N GLU A 34 4.87 13.31 2.18
CA GLU A 34 6.25 12.99 2.54
C GLU A 34 7.15 14.23 2.40
N ARG A 35 8.29 14.24 3.11
CA ARG A 35 9.23 15.37 3.03
C ARG A 35 9.96 15.37 1.69
N GLY A 36 10.17 16.54 1.09
CA GLY A 36 10.84 16.66 -0.21
C GLY A 36 12.22 15.98 -0.28
N ARG A 37 12.98 15.95 0.83
CA ARG A 37 14.25 15.21 0.92
C ARG A 37 14.04 13.70 0.83
N GLU A 38 13.08 13.16 1.58
CA GLU A 38 12.75 11.73 1.59
C GLU A 38 12.23 11.27 0.22
N VAL A 39 11.43 12.12 -0.44
CA VAL A 39 10.97 11.89 -1.82
C VAL A 39 12.16 11.78 -2.79
N ARG A 40 13.13 12.69 -2.68
CA ARG A 40 14.31 12.67 -3.54
C ARG A 40 15.15 11.41 -3.32
N GLU A 41 15.49 11.10 -2.07
CA GLU A 41 16.23 9.90 -1.69
C GLU A 41 15.53 8.63 -2.22
N PHE A 42 14.22 8.55 -2.07
CA PHE A 42 13.42 7.42 -2.58
C PHE A 42 13.51 7.28 -4.11
N LEU A 43 13.41 8.38 -4.85
CA LEU A 43 13.44 8.35 -6.32
C LEU A 43 14.84 8.08 -6.89
N GLU A 44 15.87 8.73 -6.33
CA GLU A 44 17.24 8.67 -6.84
C GLU A 44 17.97 7.41 -6.36
N ASP A 45 17.87 7.10 -5.07
CA ASP A 45 18.65 6.03 -4.43
C ASP A 45 17.90 4.70 -4.34
N ASP A 46 16.65 4.73 -3.89
CA ASP A 46 15.87 3.52 -3.66
C ASP A 46 15.25 2.96 -4.96
N LEU A 47 14.56 3.79 -5.73
CA LEU A 47 13.86 3.38 -6.95
C LEU A 47 14.81 3.31 -8.15
N GLY A 48 15.66 4.33 -8.30
CA GLY A 48 16.66 4.46 -9.35
C GLY A 48 16.08 4.59 -10.76
N ALA A 49 16.95 4.73 -11.75
CA ALA A 49 16.55 4.98 -13.14
C ALA A 49 15.70 3.86 -13.76
N GLU A 50 16.00 2.62 -13.44
CA GLU A 50 15.28 1.44 -13.94
C GLU A 50 13.85 1.38 -13.39
N GLY A 51 13.69 1.60 -12.08
CA GLY A 51 12.37 1.64 -11.46
C GLY A 51 11.53 2.82 -11.96
N LEU A 52 12.15 3.99 -12.15
CA LEU A 52 11.49 5.17 -12.69
C LEU A 52 11.00 4.97 -14.13
N ALA A 53 11.77 4.26 -14.97
CA ALA A 53 11.42 4.06 -16.38
C ALA A 53 10.10 3.30 -16.59
N ARG A 54 9.64 2.54 -15.59
CA ARG A 54 8.37 1.78 -15.63
C ARG A 54 7.33 2.32 -14.67
N SER A 55 7.57 3.50 -14.09
CA SER A 55 6.71 4.07 -13.06
C SER A 55 6.10 5.41 -13.48
N VAL A 56 4.91 5.67 -12.99
CA VAL A 56 4.30 7.02 -12.97
C VAL A 56 4.35 7.49 -11.52
N VAL A 57 4.93 8.66 -11.27
CA VAL A 57 5.08 9.18 -9.91
C VAL A 57 4.24 10.44 -9.74
N VAL A 58 3.38 10.43 -8.74
CA VAL A 58 2.56 11.57 -8.32
C VAL A 58 3.05 12.03 -6.94
N ILE A 59 3.45 13.29 -6.86
CA ILE A 59 4.09 13.84 -5.65
C ILE A 59 3.29 15.05 -5.15
N ALA A 60 2.96 15.03 -3.85
CA ALA A 60 2.53 16.21 -3.10
C ALA A 60 3.22 16.16 -1.73
N THR A 61 4.25 16.97 -1.57
CA THR A 61 5.08 16.99 -0.37
C THR A 61 4.36 17.55 0.86
N SER A 62 4.95 17.40 2.03
CA SER A 62 4.37 17.83 3.32
C SER A 62 4.11 19.33 3.41
N ASP A 63 4.80 20.14 2.62
CA ASP A 63 4.63 21.60 2.50
C ASP A 63 3.56 22.00 1.45
N SER A 64 3.05 21.05 0.68
CA SER A 64 1.95 21.31 -0.26
C SER A 64 0.63 21.59 0.48
N PRO A 65 -0.24 22.47 -0.07
CA PRO A 65 -1.56 22.72 0.50
C PRO A 65 -2.38 21.43 0.71
N PRO A 66 -3.25 21.35 1.74
CA PRO A 66 -4.04 20.15 2.03
C PRO A 66 -4.86 19.64 0.85
N LEU A 67 -5.46 20.56 0.07
CA LEU A 67 -6.21 20.20 -1.13
C LEU A 67 -5.31 19.53 -2.19
N MET A 68 -4.08 19.99 -2.39
CA MET A 68 -3.15 19.35 -3.32
C MET A 68 -2.75 17.95 -2.85
N ARG A 69 -2.51 17.77 -1.54
CA ARG A 69 -2.20 16.44 -0.97
C ARG A 69 -3.38 15.48 -1.15
N ARG A 70 -4.62 15.95 -0.95
CA ARG A 70 -5.83 15.17 -1.22
C ARG A 70 -5.94 14.79 -2.69
N GLU A 71 -5.84 15.77 -3.60
CA GLU A 71 -6.01 15.55 -5.03
C GLU A 71 -4.90 14.68 -5.63
N ALA A 72 -3.68 14.73 -5.10
CA ALA A 72 -2.59 13.84 -5.52
C ALA A 72 -2.91 12.36 -5.31
N ALA A 73 -3.54 12.00 -4.19
CA ALA A 73 -3.98 10.63 -3.95
C ALA A 73 -5.04 10.18 -4.97
N TYR A 74 -6.03 11.03 -5.25
CA TYR A 74 -7.05 10.73 -6.26
C TYR A 74 -6.50 10.71 -7.69
N ALA A 75 -5.57 11.61 -8.02
CA ALA A 75 -4.91 11.63 -9.32
C ALA A 75 -4.13 10.33 -9.57
N ALA A 76 -3.37 9.87 -8.58
CA ALA A 76 -2.64 8.60 -8.68
C ALA A 76 -3.60 7.42 -8.88
N MET A 77 -4.69 7.36 -8.13
CA MET A 77 -5.71 6.32 -8.30
C MET A 77 -6.34 6.38 -9.71
N THR A 78 -6.67 7.57 -10.21
CA THR A 78 -7.25 7.74 -11.54
C THR A 78 -6.27 7.33 -12.65
N ILE A 79 -4.97 7.61 -12.48
CA ILE A 79 -3.93 7.15 -13.40
C ILE A 79 -3.84 5.61 -13.37
N ALA A 80 -3.89 5.00 -12.19
CA ALA A 80 -3.90 3.55 -12.06
C ALA A 80 -5.12 2.92 -12.76
N GLU A 81 -6.31 3.50 -12.58
CA GLU A 81 -7.53 3.08 -13.26
C GLU A 81 -7.42 3.20 -14.79
N HIS A 82 -6.81 4.27 -15.28
CA HIS A 82 -6.60 4.46 -16.72
C HIS A 82 -5.81 3.29 -17.33
N PHE A 83 -4.75 2.86 -16.68
CA PHE A 83 -3.96 1.72 -17.14
C PHE A 83 -4.70 0.38 -16.95
N ARG A 84 -5.39 0.20 -15.82
CA ARG A 84 -6.25 -0.96 -15.59
C ARG A 84 -7.28 -1.12 -16.71
N ASP A 85 -7.95 -0.04 -17.09
CA ASP A 85 -9.00 -0.05 -18.11
C ASP A 85 -8.45 -0.33 -19.53
N GLN A 86 -7.14 -0.27 -19.72
CA GLN A 86 -6.41 -0.73 -20.90
C GLN A 86 -6.02 -2.23 -20.81
N GLY A 87 -6.44 -2.93 -19.78
CA GLY A 87 -6.10 -4.35 -19.57
C GLY A 87 -4.73 -4.57 -18.93
N LYS A 88 -4.13 -3.55 -18.33
CA LYS A 88 -2.81 -3.64 -17.69
C LYS A 88 -2.88 -4.18 -16.27
N SER A 89 -1.82 -4.89 -15.88
CA SER A 89 -1.52 -5.19 -14.48
C SER A 89 -0.83 -3.99 -13.85
N VAL A 90 -1.51 -3.31 -12.92
CA VAL A 90 -1.02 -2.08 -12.28
C VAL A 90 -0.67 -2.34 -10.83
N LEU A 91 0.53 -1.93 -10.42
CA LEU A 91 0.91 -1.83 -9.02
C LEU A 91 0.74 -0.38 -8.55
N LEU A 92 -0.17 -0.13 -7.62
CA LEU A 92 -0.32 1.18 -6.96
C LEU A 92 0.34 1.14 -5.58
N LEU A 93 1.34 1.97 -5.37
CA LEU A 93 1.97 2.18 -4.06
C LEU A 93 1.62 3.59 -3.57
N MET A 94 0.85 3.70 -2.48
CA MET A 94 0.44 4.99 -1.92
C MET A 94 1.10 5.21 -0.55
N ASP A 95 2.00 6.16 -0.50
CA ASP A 95 2.72 6.56 0.71
C ASP A 95 2.46 8.03 1.05
N SER A 96 1.58 8.35 2.03
CA SER A 96 0.85 7.43 2.87
C SER A 96 -0.63 7.83 3.01
N VAL A 97 -1.48 6.86 3.26
CA VAL A 97 -2.90 7.09 3.58
C VAL A 97 -3.06 7.92 4.86
N THR A 98 -2.19 7.75 5.84
CA THR A 98 -2.20 8.59 7.06
C THR A 98 -2.02 10.07 6.73
N ARG A 99 -1.12 10.40 5.80
CA ARG A 99 -0.91 11.80 5.35
C ARG A 99 -2.10 12.33 4.54
N PHE A 100 -2.74 11.47 3.74
CA PHE A 100 -4.01 11.81 3.09
C PHE A 100 -5.10 12.13 4.11
N CYS A 101 -5.27 11.33 5.16
CA CYS A 101 -6.22 11.59 6.24
C CYS A 101 -5.90 12.88 7.01
N LEU A 102 -4.63 13.20 7.23
CA LEU A 102 -4.22 14.47 7.84
C LEU A 102 -4.59 15.66 6.95
N ALA A 103 -4.43 15.55 5.64
CA ALA A 103 -4.89 16.59 4.71
C ALA A 103 -6.42 16.77 4.74
N LEU A 104 -7.18 15.69 4.75
CA LEU A 104 -8.64 15.73 4.91
C LEU A 104 -9.05 16.34 6.24
N ARG A 105 -8.34 16.03 7.33
CA ARG A 105 -8.57 16.64 8.64
C ARG A 105 -8.40 18.16 8.59
N GLU A 106 -7.32 18.65 7.99
CA GLU A 106 -7.07 20.09 7.82
C GLU A 106 -8.19 20.76 7.02
N ILE A 107 -8.66 20.12 5.94
CA ILE A 107 -9.75 20.60 5.09
C ILE A 107 -11.06 20.67 5.88
N GLY A 108 -11.45 19.57 6.54
CA GLY A 108 -12.71 19.49 7.29
C GLY A 108 -12.76 20.49 8.44
N LEU A 109 -11.69 20.59 9.24
CA LEU A 109 -11.60 21.57 10.32
C LEU A 109 -11.66 23.03 9.79
N SER A 110 -11.01 23.30 8.66
CA SER A 110 -11.07 24.64 8.02
C SER A 110 -12.45 24.94 7.47
N ALA A 111 -13.22 23.92 7.07
CA ALA A 111 -14.61 24.05 6.64
C ALA A 111 -15.61 24.15 7.81
N GLY A 112 -15.13 24.09 9.05
CA GLY A 112 -15.98 24.19 10.25
C GLY A 112 -16.57 22.87 10.72
N GLU A 113 -16.12 21.72 10.21
CA GLU A 113 -16.56 20.44 10.77
C GLU A 113 -16.06 20.26 12.20
N PRO A 114 -16.88 19.75 13.12
CA PRO A 114 -16.46 19.49 14.48
C PRO A 114 -15.44 18.33 14.52
N PRO A 115 -14.37 18.44 15.33
CA PRO A 115 -13.47 17.32 15.55
C PRO A 115 -14.19 16.20 16.32
N ALA A 116 -13.97 14.96 15.88
CA ALA A 116 -14.46 13.76 16.54
C ALA A 116 -13.29 12.91 17.09
N THR A 117 -13.22 11.64 16.74
CA THR A 117 -12.24 10.69 17.27
C THR A 117 -10.80 11.15 17.01
N ARG A 118 -10.04 11.38 18.09
CA ARG A 118 -8.64 11.91 18.06
C ARG A 118 -8.48 13.15 17.18
N GLY A 119 -9.53 13.99 17.08
CA GLY A 119 -9.49 15.23 16.33
C GLY A 119 -9.72 15.08 14.82
N TYR A 120 -10.06 13.91 14.33
CA TYR A 120 -10.47 13.72 12.94
C TYR A 120 -11.96 14.02 12.77
N PRO A 121 -12.36 14.87 11.81
CA PRO A 121 -13.76 15.03 11.45
C PRO A 121 -14.35 13.73 10.86
N PRO A 122 -15.66 13.49 10.98
CA PRO A 122 -16.33 12.30 10.44
C PRO A 122 -16.14 12.12 8.92
N SER A 123 -16.02 13.21 8.17
CA SER A 123 -15.79 13.20 6.72
C SER A 123 -14.53 12.43 6.32
N VAL A 124 -13.49 12.43 7.16
CA VAL A 124 -12.23 11.70 6.90
C VAL A 124 -12.50 10.20 6.73
N PHE A 125 -13.28 9.62 7.62
CA PHE A 125 -13.62 8.19 7.58
C PHE A 125 -14.61 7.85 6.46
N ALA A 126 -15.43 8.80 6.02
CA ALA A 126 -16.29 8.63 4.86
C ALA A 126 -15.53 8.67 3.52
N GLU A 127 -14.40 9.38 3.46
CA GLU A 127 -13.56 9.47 2.26
C GLU A 127 -12.62 8.27 2.09
N LEU A 128 -12.22 7.61 3.18
CA LEU A 128 -11.31 6.45 3.11
C LEU A 128 -11.79 5.34 2.18
N PRO A 129 -12.99 4.75 2.33
CA PRO A 129 -13.46 3.71 1.44
C PRO A 129 -13.61 4.22 -0.01
N ARG A 130 -14.00 5.49 -0.21
CA ARG A 130 -14.11 6.09 -1.55
C ARG A 130 -12.79 6.08 -2.33
N LEU A 131 -11.66 6.15 -1.64
CA LEU A 131 -10.34 6.05 -2.25
C LEU A 131 -9.86 4.59 -2.34
N LEU A 132 -9.92 3.86 -1.23
CA LEU A 132 -9.28 2.56 -1.10
C LEU A 132 -9.97 1.46 -1.90
N GLU A 133 -11.32 1.47 -1.97
CA GLU A 133 -12.12 0.47 -2.69
C GLU A 133 -12.05 0.62 -4.22
N ARG A 134 -11.44 1.66 -4.75
CA ARG A 134 -11.20 1.82 -6.20
C ARG A 134 -10.11 0.90 -6.74
N ALA A 135 -9.26 0.38 -5.88
CA ALA A 135 -8.29 -0.66 -6.24
C ALA A 135 -8.99 -2.00 -6.49
N GLY A 136 -8.38 -2.83 -7.31
CA GLY A 136 -8.91 -4.16 -7.61
C GLY A 136 -9.09 -4.41 -9.11
N PRO A 137 -9.86 -5.43 -9.49
CA PRO A 137 -10.11 -5.78 -10.88
C PRO A 137 -10.90 -4.69 -11.61
N GLY A 138 -10.59 -4.52 -12.88
CA GLY A 138 -11.37 -3.68 -13.79
C GLY A 138 -12.69 -4.35 -14.19
N PRO A 139 -13.56 -3.60 -14.90
CA PRO A 139 -14.79 -4.17 -15.41
C PRO A 139 -14.49 -5.30 -16.38
N GLU A 140 -15.30 -6.36 -16.34
CA GLU A 140 -15.19 -7.47 -17.28
C GLU A 140 -15.42 -6.99 -18.72
N PRO A 141 -14.72 -7.62 -19.70
CA PRO A 141 -14.95 -7.34 -21.10
C PRO A 141 -16.40 -7.64 -21.48
N THR A 142 -17.05 -6.71 -22.16
CA THR A 142 -18.41 -6.89 -22.69
C THR A 142 -18.39 -6.80 -24.21
N PRO A 143 -19.45 -7.28 -24.92
CA PRO A 143 -19.51 -7.24 -26.40
C PRO A 143 -19.31 -5.86 -27.03
N GLY A 144 -19.58 -4.78 -26.29
CA GLY A 144 -19.34 -3.40 -26.73
C GLY A 144 -18.01 -2.79 -26.18
N ARG A 145 -17.30 -3.51 -25.36
CA ARG A 145 -16.03 -3.07 -24.73
C ARG A 145 -15.07 -4.27 -24.66
N PRO A 146 -14.54 -4.71 -25.83
CA PRO A 146 -13.59 -5.80 -25.86
C PRO A 146 -12.26 -5.33 -25.27
N GLY A 147 -11.66 -6.15 -24.43
CA GLY A 147 -10.35 -5.90 -23.82
C GLY A 147 -10.03 -6.97 -22.79
N ALA A 148 -8.77 -7.11 -22.41
CA ALA A 148 -8.41 -7.94 -21.27
C ALA A 148 -8.83 -7.22 -19.97
N ALA A 149 -9.31 -7.97 -18.99
CA ALA A 149 -9.57 -7.43 -17.67
C ALA A 149 -8.21 -7.07 -17.02
N GLY A 150 -7.96 -5.77 -16.86
CA GLY A 150 -6.83 -5.28 -16.07
C GLY A 150 -7.15 -5.28 -14.58
N HIS A 151 -6.14 -5.08 -13.76
CA HIS A 151 -6.34 -5.01 -12.31
C HIS A 151 -5.35 -4.03 -11.66
N ILE A 152 -5.75 -3.49 -10.51
CA ILE A 152 -4.90 -2.67 -9.65
C ILE A 152 -4.62 -3.47 -8.39
N THR A 153 -3.36 -3.87 -8.21
CA THR A 153 -2.88 -4.32 -6.90
C THR A 153 -2.36 -3.12 -6.15
N ALA A 154 -3.03 -2.75 -5.06
CA ALA A 154 -2.66 -1.57 -4.28
C ALA A 154 -2.04 -1.93 -2.94
N LEU A 155 -0.93 -1.27 -2.61
CA LEU A 155 -0.37 -1.21 -1.27
C LEU A 155 -0.54 0.21 -0.72
N PHE A 156 -1.28 0.29 0.37
CA PHE A 156 -1.56 1.53 1.09
C PHE A 156 -0.74 1.56 2.38
N THR A 157 0.22 2.47 2.48
CA THR A 157 0.99 2.59 3.71
C THR A 157 0.22 3.35 4.77
N VAL A 158 0.28 2.86 5.99
CA VAL A 158 -0.32 3.46 7.17
C VAL A 158 0.79 3.68 8.20
N LEU A 159 1.00 4.93 8.58
CA LEU A 159 1.95 5.27 9.62
C LEU A 159 1.31 5.02 10.98
N VAL A 160 1.98 4.19 11.78
CA VAL A 160 1.56 3.84 13.14
C VAL A 160 2.50 4.53 14.12
N GLU A 161 2.03 5.62 14.75
CA GLU A 161 2.84 6.36 15.72
C GLU A 161 2.96 5.59 17.03
N GLY A 162 4.18 5.42 17.53
CA GLY A 162 4.44 4.75 18.81
C GLY A 162 4.00 3.30 18.86
N ASP A 163 3.92 2.62 17.69
CA ASP A 163 3.42 1.24 17.55
C ASP A 163 1.96 1.06 18.06
N ASP A 164 1.18 2.15 18.14
CA ASP A 164 -0.24 2.14 18.50
C ASP A 164 -1.12 1.73 17.31
N HIS A 165 -1.29 0.43 17.12
CA HIS A 165 -2.15 -0.12 16.06
C HIS A 165 -3.66 0.13 16.26
N ASN A 166 -4.07 0.74 17.37
CA ASN A 166 -5.45 1.15 17.65
C ASN A 166 -5.71 2.63 17.28
N GLU A 167 -4.81 3.23 16.54
CA GLU A 167 -5.01 4.57 15.98
C GLU A 167 -6.20 4.55 15.01
N PRO A 168 -7.15 5.51 15.06
CA PRO A 168 -8.40 5.46 14.31
C PRO A 168 -8.27 5.27 12.80
N VAL A 169 -7.24 5.86 12.18
CA VAL A 169 -6.98 5.68 10.75
C VAL A 169 -6.50 4.26 10.47
N ALA A 170 -5.60 3.73 11.32
CA ALA A 170 -5.09 2.37 11.18
C ALA A 170 -6.22 1.33 11.33
N ASP A 171 -7.11 1.53 12.30
CA ASP A 171 -8.25 0.66 12.52
C ASP A 171 -9.26 0.71 11.36
N ALA A 172 -9.60 1.92 10.90
CA ALA A 172 -10.50 2.10 9.77
C ALA A 172 -9.95 1.47 8.47
N VAL A 173 -8.66 1.69 8.17
CA VAL A 173 -8.02 1.11 6.98
C VAL A 173 -7.98 -0.42 7.05
N ARG A 174 -7.72 -0.99 8.24
CA ARG A 174 -7.73 -2.43 8.43
C ARG A 174 -9.11 -3.04 8.20
N GLY A 175 -10.17 -2.33 8.54
CA GLY A 175 -11.56 -2.75 8.31
C GLY A 175 -12.01 -2.66 6.85
N ILE A 176 -11.33 -1.86 6.01
CA ILE A 176 -11.67 -1.66 4.59
C ILE A 176 -10.87 -2.62 3.68
N LEU A 177 -9.61 -2.87 4.01
CA LEU A 177 -8.70 -3.62 3.13
C LEU A 177 -8.75 -5.13 3.38
N ASP A 178 -8.57 -5.92 2.32
CA ASP A 178 -8.60 -7.39 2.33
C ASP A 178 -7.44 -8.04 3.08
N GLY A 179 -6.46 -7.26 3.49
CA GLY A 179 -5.33 -7.78 4.25
C GLY A 179 -4.32 -6.71 4.62
N HIS A 180 -3.41 -7.07 5.52
CA HIS A 180 -2.40 -6.14 6.01
C HIS A 180 -1.07 -6.83 6.30
N VAL A 181 0.00 -6.07 6.13
CA VAL A 181 1.37 -6.42 6.47
C VAL A 181 1.84 -5.46 7.54
N ILE A 182 2.41 -5.99 8.62
CA ILE A 182 2.93 -5.19 9.74
C ILE A 182 4.45 -5.24 9.71
N LEU A 183 5.10 -4.06 9.74
CA LEU A 183 6.52 -3.93 9.99
C LEU A 183 6.73 -3.63 11.48
N ASP A 184 7.48 -4.47 12.17
CA ASP A 184 7.77 -4.34 13.60
C ASP A 184 9.19 -3.84 13.82
N ARG A 185 9.32 -2.77 14.62
CA ARG A 185 10.61 -2.16 14.95
C ARG A 185 11.58 -3.13 15.62
N ARG A 186 11.09 -4.01 16.51
CA ARG A 186 11.92 -4.97 17.24
C ARG A 186 12.58 -5.98 16.30
N ILE A 187 11.89 -6.35 15.21
CA ILE A 187 12.44 -7.22 14.18
C ILE A 187 13.57 -6.52 13.45
N GLY A 188 13.38 -5.23 13.08
CA GLY A 188 14.42 -4.41 12.46
C GLY A 188 15.62 -4.17 13.39
N GLU A 189 15.40 -3.91 14.66
CA GLU A 189 16.46 -3.72 15.67
C GLU A 189 17.25 -5.01 15.90
N ALA A 190 16.63 -6.18 15.71
CA ALA A 190 17.29 -7.48 15.70
C ALA A 190 18.09 -7.77 14.41
N GLY A 191 18.16 -6.82 13.48
CA GLY A 191 18.91 -6.93 12.22
C GLY A 191 18.20 -7.71 11.13
N ARG A 192 16.92 -8.06 11.29
CA ARG A 192 16.13 -8.79 10.28
C ARG A 192 15.36 -7.82 9.38
N TYR A 193 15.65 -7.88 8.08
CA TYR A 193 14.99 -7.07 7.05
C TYR A 193 14.57 -7.94 5.86
N PRO A 194 13.37 -7.69 5.26
CA PRO A 194 12.37 -6.71 5.71
C PRO A 194 11.82 -7.05 7.10
N ALA A 195 11.53 -6.02 7.90
CA ALA A 195 11.12 -6.16 9.30
C ALA A 195 9.64 -6.61 9.42
N VAL A 196 9.20 -7.57 8.62
CA VAL A 196 7.83 -8.07 8.56
C VAL A 196 7.54 -8.97 9.76
N ASP A 197 6.50 -8.63 10.51
CA ASP A 197 5.90 -9.51 11.51
C ASP A 197 4.88 -10.41 10.84
N VAL A 198 5.30 -11.63 10.49
CA VAL A 198 4.47 -12.60 9.77
C VAL A 198 3.27 -13.05 10.62
N LEU A 199 3.44 -13.17 11.93
CA LEU A 199 2.39 -13.66 12.84
C LEU A 199 1.26 -12.64 13.03
N ARG A 200 1.59 -11.35 12.92
CA ARG A 200 0.62 -10.25 13.04
C ARG A 200 0.11 -9.75 11.68
N SER A 201 0.68 -10.25 10.59
CA SER A 201 0.24 -9.93 9.24
C SER A 201 -0.87 -10.90 8.82
N ALA A 202 -2.02 -10.38 8.41
CA ALA A 202 -3.12 -11.15 7.88
C ALA A 202 -3.33 -10.77 6.42
N VAL A 203 -3.10 -11.73 5.54
CA VAL A 203 -3.36 -11.56 4.11
C VAL A 203 -4.38 -12.60 3.71
N ALA A 204 -5.35 -12.22 2.90
CA ALA A 204 -6.47 -13.07 2.45
C ALA A 204 -6.06 -14.43 1.84
N VAL A 205 -4.78 -14.60 1.51
CA VAL A 205 -4.19 -15.86 1.04
C VAL A 205 -4.38 -17.01 2.05
N GLN A 206 -4.25 -16.75 3.35
CA GLN A 206 -4.45 -17.80 4.36
C GLN A 206 -5.86 -18.35 4.37
N GLU A 207 -6.86 -17.51 4.12
CA GLU A 207 -8.25 -17.95 4.05
C GLU A 207 -8.61 -18.60 2.71
N ALA A 208 -7.98 -18.18 1.61
CA ALA A 208 -8.11 -18.81 0.32
C ALA A 208 -7.51 -20.23 0.30
N VAL A 209 -6.33 -20.43 0.89
CA VAL A 209 -5.69 -21.75 1.05
C VAL A 209 -6.52 -22.65 1.98
N ALA A 210 -7.18 -22.08 2.98
CA ALA A 210 -8.10 -22.83 3.86
C ALA A 210 -9.47 -23.15 3.21
N GLY A 211 -9.70 -22.75 1.94
CA GLY A 211 -10.95 -23.01 1.22
C GLY A 211 -12.17 -22.27 1.79
N ARG A 212 -11.95 -21.22 2.57
CA ARG A 212 -13.00 -20.42 3.22
C ARG A 212 -13.43 -19.19 2.44
N ILE A 213 -12.70 -18.83 1.39
CA ILE A 213 -13.05 -17.77 0.44
C ILE A 213 -13.21 -18.42 -0.93
N GLU A 214 -14.23 -18.02 -1.69
CA GLU A 214 -14.32 -18.35 -3.12
C GLU A 214 -12.99 -18.01 -3.81
N PRO A 215 -12.56 -18.80 -4.83
CA PRO A 215 -11.30 -18.55 -5.50
C PRO A 215 -11.35 -17.18 -6.19
N LEU A 216 -11.11 -16.13 -5.43
CA LEU A 216 -10.74 -14.84 -5.98
C LEU A 216 -9.50 -15.06 -6.81
N THR A 217 -9.54 -14.61 -8.06
CA THR A 217 -8.36 -14.56 -8.91
C THR A 217 -7.41 -13.52 -8.32
N VAL A 218 -6.76 -13.91 -7.23
CA VAL A 218 -5.72 -13.08 -6.61
C VAL A 218 -4.62 -12.95 -7.66
N PRO A 219 -4.21 -11.73 -8.01
CA PRO A 219 -3.07 -11.55 -8.90
C PRO A 219 -1.86 -12.25 -8.27
N ARG A 220 -1.45 -13.38 -8.83
CA ARG A 220 -0.41 -14.25 -8.27
C ARG A 220 0.89 -13.50 -7.95
N ASN A 221 1.15 -12.38 -8.63
CA ASN A 221 2.45 -11.74 -8.62
C ASN A 221 2.74 -10.84 -7.40
N ALA A 222 1.77 -10.12 -6.83
CA ALA A 222 2.04 -9.19 -5.72
C ALA A 222 2.20 -9.92 -4.37
N LEU A 223 1.44 -10.98 -4.15
CA LEU A 223 1.54 -11.81 -2.95
C LEU A 223 2.74 -12.78 -3.04
N ASP A 224 3.03 -13.30 -4.24
CA ASP A 224 4.24 -14.09 -4.49
C ASP A 224 5.51 -13.27 -4.23
N VAL A 225 5.53 -11.98 -4.59
CA VAL A 225 6.70 -11.11 -4.33
C VAL A 225 6.85 -10.85 -2.82
N LEU A 226 5.78 -10.56 -2.09
CA LEU A 226 5.81 -10.43 -0.63
C LEU A 226 6.20 -11.75 0.03
N ALA A 227 5.62 -12.87 -0.39
CA ALA A 227 5.95 -14.19 0.11
C ALA A 227 7.39 -14.60 -0.27
N GLN A 228 7.81 -14.41 -1.51
CA GLN A 228 9.18 -14.71 -1.97
C GLN A 228 10.24 -13.84 -1.28
N HIS A 229 9.97 -12.54 -1.05
CA HIS A 229 10.89 -11.70 -0.29
C HIS A 229 10.90 -12.04 1.20
N THR A 230 9.76 -12.41 1.78
CA THR A 230 9.70 -12.90 3.16
C THR A 230 10.45 -14.23 3.29
N VAL A 231 10.31 -15.13 2.33
CA VAL A 231 11.03 -16.41 2.26
C VAL A 231 12.51 -16.17 1.97
N SER A 232 12.88 -15.27 1.06
CA SER A 232 14.29 -14.96 0.77
C SER A 232 15.01 -14.32 1.96
N ALA A 233 14.32 -13.46 2.72
CA ALA A 233 14.86 -12.90 3.95
C ALA A 233 15.00 -13.94 5.06
N ALA A 234 14.06 -14.89 5.17
CA ALA A 234 14.14 -16.01 6.10
C ALA A 234 15.17 -17.06 5.68
N ALA A 235 15.40 -17.26 4.38
CA ALA A 235 16.39 -18.20 3.83
C ALA A 235 17.85 -17.74 3.97
N MET A 236 18.11 -16.51 4.39
CA MET A 236 19.47 -16.08 4.76
C MET A 236 19.93 -16.68 6.10
N GLU A 237 19.04 -17.30 6.87
CA GLU A 237 19.34 -18.13 8.03
C GLU A 237 18.68 -19.51 7.84
N ASP A 238 19.37 -20.50 7.33
CA ASP A 238 19.14 -21.97 7.31
C ASP A 238 17.73 -22.52 7.68
N LEU A 239 16.65 -21.80 7.35
CA LEU A 239 15.29 -22.30 7.43
C LEU A 239 14.95 -23.03 6.13
N GLN A 240 14.83 -24.35 6.21
CA GLN A 240 14.42 -25.17 5.07
C GLN A 240 13.03 -24.73 4.61
N VAL A 241 12.91 -24.43 3.31
CA VAL A 241 11.67 -23.94 2.65
C VAL A 241 10.48 -24.87 2.93
N ASP A 242 10.71 -26.16 3.08
CA ASP A 242 9.69 -27.17 3.40
C ASP A 242 9.07 -26.99 4.79
N ALA A 243 9.86 -26.52 5.77
CA ALA A 243 9.34 -26.26 7.12
C ALA A 243 8.44 -25.01 7.20
N TRP A 244 8.55 -24.12 6.21
CA TRP A 244 7.71 -22.92 6.14
C TRP A 244 6.33 -23.22 5.54
N TYR A 245 6.25 -24.12 4.54
CA TYR A 245 4.98 -24.58 3.97
C TYR A 245 4.12 -25.39 4.97
N ASP A 246 4.74 -26.02 5.96
CA ASP A 246 4.03 -26.75 7.01
C ASP A 246 3.58 -25.85 8.19
N LEU A 247 4.02 -24.57 8.22
CA LEU A 247 3.70 -23.57 9.25
C LEU A 247 2.68 -22.51 8.78
N VAL A 248 2.35 -22.45 7.48
CA VAL A 248 1.40 -21.56 6.85
C VAL A 248 0.26 -22.34 6.23
#